data_eb8f71c91b30bfaf27c1f94584d5e920
#
_entry.id   eb8f71c91b30bfaf27c1f94584d5e920
#
_cell.length_a   1.000
_cell.length_b   1.000
_cell.length_c   1.000
_cell.angle_alpha   90.00
_cell.angle_beta   90.00
_cell.angle_gamma   90.00
#
_symmetry.space_group_name_H-M   'P 1'
#
loop_
_entity.id
_entity.type
_entity.pdbx_description
1 polymer ?
#
loop_
_entity_poly.entity_id
_entity_poly.type
_entity_poly.pdbx_seq_one_letter_code
_entity_poly.pdbx_strand_id
1 'polypeptide(L)'
;MAKFMCTHTLPAGKFSSEQLRQFAQAAQQDATVKGYRSFANLAEGRAVCVMEAQNKDEVAAWFQKMGMPFDTITKVELEGERGNIHAA
;
A
#
# COMPACT_ATOMS: atom_id res chain seq x y z
N MET A 1 4.00 15.10 1.03
CA MET A 1 2.84 14.21 1.06
C MET A 1 2.84 13.41 2.35
N ALA A 2 1.68 13.03 2.82
CA ALA A 2 1.57 12.16 4.00
C ALA A 2 1.72 10.68 3.57
N LYS A 3 2.09 9.83 4.51
CA LYS A 3 2.14 8.39 4.31
C LYS A 3 0.92 7.74 4.92
N PHE A 4 0.41 6.72 4.25
CA PHE A 4 -0.76 5.96 4.70
C PHE A 4 -0.46 4.48 4.65
N MET A 5 -0.67 3.78 5.76
CA MET A 5 -0.53 2.32 5.77
C MET A 5 -1.88 1.70 5.44
N CYS A 6 -1.84 0.75 4.52
CA CYS A 6 -3.03 0.14 3.95
C CYS A 6 -2.94 -1.37 4.14
N THR A 7 -4.01 -1.98 4.63
CA THR A 7 -4.06 -3.43 4.79
C THR A 7 -4.96 -4.03 3.72
N HIS A 8 -4.59 -5.22 3.25
CA HIS A 8 -5.28 -5.90 2.18
C HIS A 8 -5.50 -7.37 2.54
N THR A 9 -6.69 -7.86 2.27
CA THR A 9 -6.99 -9.29 2.25
C THR A 9 -7.21 -9.66 0.79
N LEU A 10 -6.38 -10.58 0.29
CA LEU A 10 -6.38 -11.00 -1.10
C LEU A 10 -6.78 -12.48 -1.19
N PRO A 11 -7.26 -12.96 -2.35
CA PRO A 11 -7.53 -14.38 -2.50
C PRO A 11 -6.25 -15.20 -2.27
N ALA A 12 -6.25 -16.03 -1.22
CA ALA A 12 -5.07 -16.80 -0.81
C ALA A 12 -4.58 -17.69 -1.96
N GLY A 13 -3.30 -17.55 -2.31
CA GLY A 13 -2.66 -18.34 -3.36
C GLY A 13 -3.08 -18.01 -4.78
N LYS A 14 -3.97 -17.02 -4.98
CA LYS A 14 -4.47 -16.66 -6.32
C LYS A 14 -3.93 -15.33 -6.83
N PHE A 15 -3.32 -14.55 -5.97
CA PHE A 15 -2.71 -13.28 -6.35
C PHE A 15 -1.20 -13.51 -6.47
N SER A 16 -0.63 -13.20 -7.64
CA SER A 16 0.77 -13.54 -7.93
C SER A 16 1.72 -12.39 -7.56
N SER A 17 3.00 -12.74 -7.38
CA SER A 17 4.04 -11.72 -7.17
C SER A 17 4.17 -10.79 -8.36
N GLU A 18 3.90 -11.28 -9.58
CA GLU A 18 3.93 -10.45 -10.78
C GLU A 18 2.82 -9.41 -10.76
N GLN A 19 1.61 -9.80 -10.34
CA GLN A 19 0.51 -8.84 -10.16
C GLN A 19 0.87 -7.77 -9.14
N LEU A 20 1.51 -8.16 -8.04
CA LEU A 20 1.95 -7.21 -7.02
C LEU A 20 3.00 -6.23 -7.59
N ARG A 21 3.95 -6.72 -8.41
CA ARG A 21 4.94 -5.86 -9.06
C ARG A 21 4.28 -4.86 -10.00
N GLN A 22 3.27 -5.27 -10.75
CA GLN A 22 2.52 -4.38 -11.64
C GLN A 22 1.84 -3.26 -10.86
N PHE A 23 1.22 -3.56 -9.73
CA PHE A 23 0.62 -2.54 -8.87
C PHE A 23 1.69 -1.58 -8.33
N ALA A 24 2.81 -2.11 -7.87
CA ALA A 24 3.90 -1.28 -7.34
C ALA A 24 4.46 -0.33 -8.40
N GLN A 25 4.65 -0.80 -9.62
CA GLN A 25 5.13 0.03 -10.72
C GLN A 25 4.10 1.09 -11.12
N ALA A 26 2.83 0.72 -11.16
CA ALA A 26 1.76 1.66 -11.47
C ALA A 26 1.69 2.79 -10.42
N ALA A 27 1.89 2.46 -9.15
CA ALA A 27 1.92 3.45 -8.08
C ALA A 27 3.06 4.46 -8.26
N GLN A 28 4.23 3.99 -8.72
CA GLN A 28 5.36 4.89 -8.94
C GLN A 28 5.16 5.83 -10.12
N GLN A 29 4.30 5.46 -11.06
CA GLN A 29 4.03 6.25 -12.26
C GLN A 29 2.79 7.14 -12.12
N ASP A 30 2.04 6.99 -11.04
CA ASP A 30 0.82 7.75 -10.84
C ASP A 30 1.11 9.21 -10.51
N ALA A 31 0.19 10.11 -10.87
CA ALA A 31 0.35 11.55 -10.65
C ALA A 31 0.02 11.98 -9.22
N THR A 32 -0.83 11.24 -8.51
CA THR A 32 -1.36 11.65 -7.19
C THR A 32 -0.85 10.80 -6.03
N VAL A 33 -0.53 9.53 -6.27
CA VAL A 33 -0.04 8.65 -5.22
C VAL A 33 1.33 8.08 -5.61
N LYS A 34 2.12 7.72 -4.58
CA LYS A 34 3.39 7.01 -4.78
C LYS A 34 3.44 5.83 -3.81
N GLY A 35 3.97 4.72 -4.27
CA GLY A 35 4.27 3.60 -3.38
C GLY A 35 5.53 3.91 -2.60
N TYR A 36 5.52 3.57 -1.32
CA TYR A 36 6.67 3.75 -0.44
C TYR A 36 7.29 2.40 -0.06
N ARG A 37 6.50 1.51 0.54
CA ARG A 37 6.92 0.16 0.91
C ARG A 37 5.73 -0.78 0.89
N SER A 38 6.01 -2.07 0.70
CA SER A 38 4.97 -3.08 0.85
C SER A 38 5.57 -4.38 1.39
N PHE A 39 4.72 -5.14 2.08
CA PHE A 39 5.02 -6.46 2.60
C PHE A 39 3.84 -7.35 2.28
N ALA A 40 4.10 -8.57 1.84
CA ALA A 40 3.02 -9.45 1.45
C ALA A 40 3.33 -10.91 1.75
N ASN A 41 2.29 -11.64 2.14
CA ASN A 41 2.30 -13.09 2.13
C ASN A 41 1.14 -13.52 1.23
N LEU A 42 1.44 -13.85 0.00
CA LEU A 42 0.42 -14.15 -1.00
C LEU A 42 -0.22 -15.50 -0.80
N ALA A 43 0.50 -16.45 -0.21
CA ALA A 43 -0.07 -17.76 0.13
C ALA A 43 -1.16 -17.64 1.19
N GLU A 44 -1.00 -16.73 2.14
CA GLU A 44 -2.00 -16.45 3.18
C GLU A 44 -2.99 -15.37 2.77
N GLY A 45 -2.75 -14.68 1.66
CA GLY A 45 -3.65 -13.63 1.17
C GLY A 45 -3.63 -12.36 1.98
N ARG A 46 -2.46 -11.95 2.47
CA ARG A 46 -2.30 -10.74 3.29
C ARG A 46 -1.22 -9.84 2.72
N ALA A 47 -1.50 -8.54 2.71
CA ALA A 47 -0.51 -7.55 2.30
C ALA A 47 -0.68 -6.27 3.11
N VAL A 48 0.43 -5.55 3.28
CA VAL A 48 0.45 -4.21 3.86
C VAL A 48 1.24 -3.33 2.92
N CYS A 49 0.65 -2.21 2.53
CA CYS A 49 1.32 -1.21 1.68
C CYS A 49 1.40 0.10 2.42
N VAL A 50 2.49 0.84 2.24
CA VAL A 50 2.54 2.24 2.65
C VAL A 50 2.57 3.08 1.38
N MET A 51 1.60 3.98 1.26
CA MET A 51 1.43 4.87 0.11
C MET A 51 1.62 6.32 0.53
N GLU A 52 2.17 7.13 -0.36
CA GLU A 52 2.29 8.56 -0.15
C GLU A 52 1.25 9.28 -1.00
N ALA A 53 0.50 10.20 -0.38
CA ALA A 53 -0.53 10.98 -1.04
C ALA A 53 -0.85 12.23 -0.21
N GLN A 54 -1.64 13.13 -0.76
CA GLN A 54 -2.08 14.34 -0.03
C GLN A 54 -3.09 13.99 1.07
N ASN A 55 -3.95 13.01 0.82
CA ASN A 55 -4.97 12.61 1.76
C ASN A 55 -5.38 11.16 1.54
N LYS A 56 -6.16 10.66 2.50
CA LYS A 56 -6.64 9.28 2.52
C LYS A 56 -7.54 8.95 1.31
N ASP A 57 -8.36 9.91 0.89
CA ASP A 57 -9.32 9.70 -0.20
C ASP A 57 -8.61 9.45 -1.53
N GLU A 58 -7.46 10.09 -1.77
CA GLU A 58 -6.67 9.84 -2.97
C GLU A 58 -6.13 8.41 -2.99
N VAL A 59 -5.72 7.88 -1.84
CA VAL A 59 -5.25 6.50 -1.74
C VAL A 59 -6.38 5.53 -2.03
N ALA A 60 -7.54 5.74 -1.42
CA ALA A 60 -8.72 4.89 -1.63
C ALA A 60 -9.16 4.91 -3.09
N ALA A 61 -9.20 6.10 -3.70
CA ALA A 61 -9.57 6.25 -5.11
C ALA A 61 -8.62 5.49 -6.04
N TRP A 62 -7.32 5.54 -5.75
CA TRP A 62 -6.34 4.82 -6.56
C TRP A 62 -6.52 3.31 -6.46
N PHE A 63 -6.73 2.77 -5.26
CA PHE A 63 -6.99 1.34 -5.10
C PHE A 63 -8.26 0.91 -5.84
N GLN A 64 -9.32 1.72 -5.78
CA GLN A 64 -10.57 1.44 -6.49
C GLN A 64 -10.36 1.45 -8.00
N LYS A 65 -9.65 2.43 -8.52
CA LYS A 65 -9.30 2.53 -9.93
C LYS A 65 -8.51 1.31 -10.40
N MET A 66 -7.60 0.83 -9.59
CA MET A 66 -6.74 -0.31 -9.94
C MET A 66 -7.40 -1.67 -9.65
N GLY A 67 -8.59 -1.68 -9.06
CA GLY A 67 -9.25 -2.92 -8.71
C GLY A 67 -8.58 -3.67 -7.56
N MET A 68 -7.83 -2.97 -6.71
CA MET A 68 -7.15 -3.55 -5.56
C MET A 68 -8.04 -3.44 -4.33
N PRO A 69 -8.53 -4.56 -3.76
CA PRO A 69 -9.30 -4.49 -2.53
C PRO A 69 -8.41 -4.05 -1.36
N PHE A 70 -8.98 -3.29 -0.44
CA PHE A 70 -8.29 -2.90 0.78
C PHE A 70 -9.24 -2.96 1.97
N ASP A 71 -8.69 -3.22 3.15
CA ASP A 71 -9.47 -3.31 4.38
C ASP A 71 -9.40 -2.01 5.17
N THR A 72 -8.20 -1.45 5.34
CA THR A 72 -7.99 -0.22 6.09
C THR A 72 -6.99 0.68 5.39
N ILE A 73 -7.15 1.98 5.61
CA ILE A 73 -6.19 3.02 5.23
C ILE A 73 -6.03 3.92 6.45
N THR A 74 -4.81 3.99 6.99
CA THR A 74 -4.53 4.72 8.23
C THR A 74 -3.30 5.61 8.04
N LYS A 75 -3.40 6.87 8.43
CA LYS A 75 -2.26 7.78 8.33
C LYS A 75 -1.13 7.29 9.24
N VAL A 76 0.08 7.28 8.70
CA VAL A 76 1.28 6.92 9.46
C VAL A 76 1.75 8.14 10.24
N GLU A 77 1.76 8.02 11.56
CA GLU A 77 2.24 9.07 12.44
C GLU A 77 3.73 8.90 12.74
N LEU A 78 4.13 7.67 13.05
CA LEU A 78 5.51 7.34 13.39
C LEU A 78 5.97 6.18 12.51
N GLU A 79 7.24 6.23 12.14
CA GLU A 79 7.87 5.21 11.31
C GLU A 79 9.09 4.68 12.05
N GLY A 80 9.23 3.37 12.10
CA GLY A 80 10.34 2.74 12.77
C GLY A 80 11.12 1.82 11.85
N GLU A 81 12.45 1.85 11.97
CA GLU A 81 13.33 0.94 11.24
C GLU A 81 14.51 0.60 12.14
N ARG A 82 14.70 -0.70 12.35
CA ARG A 82 15.84 -1.23 13.09
C ARG A 82 16.07 -0.53 14.45
N GLY A 83 14.98 -0.28 15.17
CA GLY A 83 15.01 0.33 16.49
C GLY A 83 14.99 1.86 16.50
N ASN A 84 15.05 2.51 15.34
CA ASN A 84 14.95 3.96 15.22
C ASN A 84 13.51 4.34 14.92
N ILE A 85 12.93 5.23 15.73
CA ILE A 85 11.55 5.71 15.55
C ILE A 85 11.61 7.21 15.26
N HIS A 86 10.92 7.64 14.22
CA HIS A 86 10.86 9.05 13.84
C HIS A 86 9.49 9.38 13.24
N ALA A 87 9.19 10.68 13.14
CA ALA A 87 7.95 11.13 12.49
C ALA A 87 7.97 10.78 11.01
N ALA A 88 6.83 10.32 10.55
CA ALA A 88 6.68 9.94 9.13
C ALA A 88 6.65 11.16 8.19
#